data_457fe0e7a153216eecc9d06bacfa3dbb
#
_entry.id   457fe0e7a153216eecc9d06bacfa3dbb
#
_cell.length_a   1.000
_cell.length_b   1.000
_cell.length_c   1.000
_cell.angle_alpha   90.00
_cell.angle_beta   90.00
_cell.angle_gamma   90.00
#
_symmetry.space_group_name_H-M   'P 1'
#
loop_
_entity.id
_entity.type
_entity.pdbx_description
1 polymer ?
#
loop_
_entity_poly.entity_id
_entity_poly.type
_entity_poly.pdbx_seq_one_letter_code
_entity_poly.pdbx_strand_id
1 'polypeptide(L)'
;MNQDENKQQNGIQNDDQMPEDNHSGESKWKAFFAKRWAFPALYLMAAAFIIALMYGQAHRMVNVGNNDAAGQAVKTSQPAAVTTATTTSFVWPIAPDTTDARVVRGFFDANAKGATLQTLAADLVSYDQSYQGSTGVDIAMAGNSKTFGVVAASAGTVTDVRNSPVMGWTVVIQSANGYTETYQSLGTVDVKEGQQVTQGQDLGASGYNQREASLGNHLFFEVEKNGVAVDPSSLLPKSMS
;
A
#
# COMPACT_ATOMS: atom_id res chain seq x y z
N MET A 1 -63.97 -5.97 49.88
CA MET A 1 -65.17 -5.15 49.95
C MET A 1 -65.35 -4.53 48.58
N ASN A 2 -66.17 -5.21 47.84
CA ASN A 2 -67.32 -4.81 47.02
C ASN A 2 -66.93 -4.00 45.78
N GLN A 3 -67.08 -4.64 44.61
CA GLN A 3 -68.38 -4.75 43.84
C GLN A 3 -68.69 -3.38 43.20
N ASP A 4 -69.12 -3.22 42.00
CA ASP A 4 -69.74 -4.05 40.96
C ASP A 4 -69.93 -3.18 39.72
N GLU A 5 -69.98 -3.82 38.58
CA GLU A 5 -71.03 -3.76 37.54
C GLU A 5 -71.29 -2.40 36.86
N ASN A 6 -71.47 -2.31 35.62
CA ASN A 6 -72.19 -3.05 34.60
C ASN A 6 -72.56 -2.11 33.45
N LYS A 7 -72.65 -2.71 32.26
CA LYS A 7 -73.62 -2.46 31.17
C LYS A 7 -73.47 -1.29 30.20
N GLN A 8 -73.27 -1.70 29.00
CA GLN A 8 -74.20 -1.74 27.84
C GLN A 8 -74.26 -0.47 26.98
N GLN A 9 -73.96 -0.61 25.75
CA GLN A 9 -74.71 -1.02 24.55
C GLN A 9 -74.87 0.10 23.49
N ASN A 10 -74.78 -0.32 22.26
CA ASN A 10 -75.28 0.24 20.98
C ASN A 10 -74.39 1.28 20.32
N GLY A 11 -73.79 1.02 19.20
CA GLY A 11 -74.36 0.55 17.92
C GLY A 11 -74.52 1.74 16.99
N ILE A 12 -73.83 1.70 15.91
CA ILE A 12 -74.31 2.14 14.58
C ILE A 12 -73.24 1.75 13.55
N GLN A 13 -73.62 0.90 12.60
CA GLN A 13 -72.99 0.62 11.33
C GLN A 13 -72.94 1.89 10.51
N ASN A 14 -71.83 2.08 9.79
CA ASN A 14 -71.88 2.63 8.44
C ASN A 14 -70.73 2.03 7.62
N ASP A 15 -71.15 1.31 6.62
CA ASP A 15 -70.44 0.93 5.43
C ASP A 15 -69.81 2.16 4.78
N ASP A 16 -68.52 2.12 4.50
CA ASP A 16 -67.96 2.77 3.34
C ASP A 16 -66.85 1.90 2.78
N GLN A 17 -67.17 1.22 1.72
CA GLN A 17 -66.29 0.53 0.79
C GLN A 17 -65.37 1.58 0.14
N MET A 18 -64.07 1.39 0.21
CA MET A 18 -63.09 1.95 -0.72
C MET A 18 -62.23 0.86 -1.31
N PRO A 19 -61.81 1.00 -2.55
CA PRO A 19 -61.42 -0.13 -3.39
C PRO A 19 -60.03 -0.65 -3.07
N GLU A 20 -59.89 -1.96 -3.22
CA GLU A 20 -58.60 -2.69 -3.18
C GLU A 20 -57.70 -2.21 -4.30
N ASP A 21 -56.61 -1.47 -3.95
CA ASP A 21 -55.48 -1.25 -4.83
C ASP A 21 -54.59 -2.48 -4.85
N ASN A 22 -54.66 -3.15 -5.95
CA ASN A 22 -53.95 -4.35 -6.31
C ASN A 22 -52.46 -4.04 -6.58
N HIS A 23 -51.61 -4.01 -5.55
CA HIS A 23 -50.16 -3.97 -5.69
C HIS A 23 -49.58 -5.39 -5.73
N SER A 24 -49.74 -6.05 -6.86
CA SER A 24 -49.12 -7.34 -7.21
C SER A 24 -47.63 -7.16 -7.61
N GLY A 25 -46.78 -6.51 -6.79
CA GLY A 25 -45.37 -6.35 -7.09
C GLY A 25 -44.39 -6.93 -6.04
N GLU A 26 -44.83 -7.12 -4.82
CA GLU A 26 -43.93 -7.42 -3.71
C GLU A 26 -43.67 -8.91 -3.40
N SER A 27 -44.41 -9.82 -3.95
CA SER A 27 -44.36 -11.22 -3.53
C SER A 27 -43.26 -12.06 -4.21
N LYS A 28 -42.79 -11.67 -5.38
CA LYS A 28 -41.81 -12.47 -6.15
C LYS A 28 -40.39 -12.37 -5.62
N TRP A 29 -40.01 -11.23 -5.04
CA TRP A 29 -38.67 -11.03 -4.46
C TRP A 29 -38.49 -11.74 -3.13
N LYS A 30 -39.52 -11.76 -2.27
CA LYS A 30 -39.46 -12.47 -0.99
C LYS A 30 -39.39 -14.00 -1.18
N ALA A 31 -39.99 -14.54 -2.23
CA ALA A 31 -39.91 -15.96 -2.57
C ALA A 31 -38.53 -16.38 -3.12
N PHE A 32 -37.80 -15.45 -3.74
CA PHE A 32 -36.46 -15.73 -4.27
C PHE A 32 -35.40 -15.84 -3.14
N PHE A 33 -35.49 -15.00 -2.12
CA PHE A 33 -34.58 -15.03 -0.96
C PHE A 33 -34.93 -16.13 0.06
N ALA A 34 -36.08 -16.76 0.00
CA ALA A 34 -36.47 -17.89 0.86
C ALA A 34 -35.78 -19.22 0.47
N LYS A 35 -35.15 -19.31 -0.71
CA LYS A 35 -34.40 -20.51 -1.10
C LYS A 35 -33.01 -20.47 -0.51
N ARG A 36 -32.62 -21.49 0.27
CA ARG A 36 -31.31 -21.66 0.91
C ARG A 36 -30.11 -21.57 -0.05
N TRP A 37 -30.36 -21.61 -1.35
CA TRP A 37 -29.36 -21.49 -2.42
C TRP A 37 -29.14 -20.06 -2.93
N ALA A 38 -29.98 -19.11 -2.53
CA ALA A 38 -29.88 -17.72 -2.99
C ALA A 38 -28.61 -17.04 -2.47
N PHE A 39 -28.20 -17.33 -1.23
CA PHE A 39 -27.01 -16.73 -0.63
C PHE A 39 -25.70 -17.18 -1.28
N PRO A 40 -25.46 -18.49 -1.55
CA PRO A 40 -24.26 -18.91 -2.30
C PRO A 40 -24.21 -18.34 -3.71
N ALA A 41 -25.35 -18.25 -4.41
CA ALA A 41 -25.40 -17.69 -5.76
C ALA A 41 -25.10 -16.17 -5.77
N LEU A 42 -25.58 -15.43 -4.76
CA LEU A 42 -25.30 -13.99 -4.63
C LEU A 42 -23.83 -13.75 -4.32
N TYR A 43 -23.21 -14.58 -3.48
CA TYR A 43 -21.79 -14.53 -3.17
C TYR A 43 -20.91 -14.79 -4.41
N LEU A 44 -21.25 -15.81 -5.21
CA LEU A 44 -20.53 -16.10 -6.45
C LEU A 44 -20.68 -14.98 -7.49
N MET A 45 -21.85 -14.36 -7.57
CA MET A 45 -22.07 -13.20 -8.46
C MET A 45 -21.25 -11.98 -8.02
N ALA A 46 -21.19 -11.71 -6.71
CA ALA A 46 -20.38 -10.63 -6.17
C ALA A 46 -18.87 -10.88 -6.40
N ALA A 47 -18.40 -12.11 -6.19
CA ALA A 47 -17.03 -12.51 -6.46
C ALA A 47 -16.66 -12.37 -7.95
N ALA A 48 -17.52 -12.83 -8.85
CA ALA A 48 -17.34 -12.68 -10.29
C ALA A 48 -17.32 -11.21 -10.73
N PHE A 49 -18.14 -10.36 -10.10
CA PHE A 49 -18.18 -8.92 -10.37
C PHE A 49 -16.90 -8.23 -9.93
N ILE A 50 -16.36 -8.59 -8.77
CA ILE A 50 -15.07 -8.06 -8.27
C ILE A 50 -13.93 -8.48 -9.21
N ILE A 51 -13.89 -9.73 -9.64
CA ILE A 51 -12.89 -10.22 -10.59
C ILE A 51 -13.02 -9.48 -11.94
N ALA A 52 -14.24 -9.26 -12.43
CA ALA A 52 -14.46 -8.51 -13.67
C ALA A 52 -14.04 -7.05 -13.57
N LEU A 53 -14.24 -6.40 -12.39
CA LEU A 53 -13.77 -5.04 -12.15
C LEU A 53 -12.23 -4.98 -12.09
N MET A 54 -11.59 -5.93 -11.42
CA MET A 54 -10.12 -6.01 -11.38
C MET A 54 -9.53 -6.27 -12.77
N TYR A 55 -10.14 -7.15 -13.55
CA TYR A 55 -9.71 -7.43 -14.91
C TYR A 55 -9.96 -6.23 -15.85
N GLY A 56 -11.07 -5.52 -15.69
CA GLY A 56 -11.40 -4.31 -16.45
C GLY A 56 -10.48 -3.12 -16.14
N GLN A 57 -9.99 -2.99 -14.89
CA GLN A 57 -8.99 -1.98 -14.53
C GLN A 57 -7.61 -2.30 -15.11
N ALA A 58 -7.19 -3.58 -15.07
CA ALA A 58 -5.92 -4.03 -15.64
C ALA A 58 -5.85 -3.78 -17.17
N HIS A 59 -6.96 -3.84 -17.88
CA HIS A 59 -7.01 -3.62 -19.33
C HIS A 59 -7.21 -2.16 -19.76
N ARG A 60 -7.52 -1.24 -18.85
CA ARG A 60 -7.64 0.19 -19.20
C ARG A 60 -6.30 0.90 -19.38
N MET A 61 -5.19 0.29 -18.98
CA MET A 61 -3.85 0.85 -19.15
C MET A 61 -3.17 0.53 -20.49
N VAL A 62 -3.85 -0.19 -21.40
CA VAL A 62 -3.29 -0.53 -22.73
C VAL A 62 -4.30 -0.19 -23.80
N ASN A 63 -4.59 1.10 -23.97
CA ASN A 63 -5.15 1.58 -25.23
C ASN A 63 -4.92 3.09 -25.43
N VAL A 64 -3.69 3.46 -25.77
CA VAL A 64 -3.37 4.67 -26.48
C VAL A 64 -2.79 4.26 -27.82
N GLY A 65 -3.66 4.05 -28.77
CA GLY A 65 -3.34 3.71 -30.14
C GLY A 65 -4.23 4.48 -31.10
N ASN A 66 -3.65 5.36 -31.84
CA ASN A 66 -3.99 5.85 -33.18
C ASN A 66 -5.43 6.27 -33.48
N ASN A 67 -5.63 7.58 -33.59
CA ASN A 67 -6.54 8.14 -34.58
C ASN A 67 -5.89 9.38 -35.20
N ASP A 68 -5.52 9.23 -36.46
CA ASP A 68 -5.19 10.30 -37.39
C ASP A 68 -6.44 11.17 -37.64
N ALA A 69 -6.35 12.45 -37.39
CA ALA A 69 -7.07 13.47 -38.16
C ALA A 69 -6.41 14.85 -37.94
N ALA A 70 -6.11 15.43 -39.05
CA ALA A 70 -5.43 16.71 -39.24
C ALA A 70 -6.13 17.90 -38.58
N GLY A 71 -5.32 18.89 -38.10
CA GLY A 71 -5.80 20.26 -37.97
C GLY A 71 -5.17 21.08 -36.87
N GLN A 72 -4.22 21.92 -37.27
CA GLN A 72 -3.80 23.20 -36.68
C GLN A 72 -2.83 23.22 -35.50
N ALA A 73 -1.66 23.75 -35.84
CA ALA A 73 -0.54 24.08 -34.99
C ALA A 73 -0.86 25.20 -34.01
N VAL A 74 -0.69 24.89 -32.69
CA VAL A 74 -0.35 25.90 -31.70
C VAL A 74 1.01 25.52 -31.13
N LYS A 75 2.02 26.30 -31.44
CA LYS A 75 3.36 26.18 -30.86
C LYS A 75 3.29 26.58 -29.40
N THR A 76 3.25 25.58 -28.53
CA THR A 76 3.67 25.75 -27.14
C THR A 76 4.95 24.93 -26.98
N SER A 77 6.04 25.63 -26.72
CA SER A 77 7.35 25.06 -26.49
C SER A 77 7.33 24.25 -25.21
N GLN A 78 7.09 22.95 -25.34
CA GLN A 78 7.32 21.97 -24.29
C GLN A 78 8.79 21.57 -24.36
N PRO A 79 9.54 21.60 -23.25
CA PRO A 79 10.89 21.07 -23.24
C PRO A 79 10.86 19.61 -23.66
N ALA A 80 11.66 19.24 -24.65
CA ALA A 80 11.80 17.88 -25.14
C ALA A 80 12.13 16.95 -23.96
N ALA A 81 11.21 16.01 -23.69
CA ALA A 81 11.54 14.87 -22.86
C ALA A 81 12.61 14.06 -23.60
N VAL A 82 13.84 14.20 -23.19
CA VAL A 82 14.94 13.33 -23.59
C VAL A 82 14.64 11.96 -23.00
N THR A 83 14.10 11.06 -23.80
CA THR A 83 14.01 9.64 -23.48
C THR A 83 15.41 9.03 -23.61
N THR A 84 16.30 9.39 -22.72
CA THR A 84 17.48 8.57 -22.44
C THR A 84 16.95 7.37 -21.66
N ALA A 85 17.19 6.16 -22.14
CA ALA A 85 17.03 4.95 -21.34
C ALA A 85 18.00 5.08 -20.15
N THR A 86 17.52 5.71 -19.09
CA THR A 86 18.33 5.92 -17.87
C THR A 86 18.41 4.57 -17.19
N THR A 87 19.56 3.95 -17.26
CA THR A 87 19.89 2.83 -16.35
C THR A 87 19.67 3.37 -14.94
N THR A 88 18.69 2.82 -14.21
CA THR A 88 18.45 3.22 -12.84
C THR A 88 19.67 2.84 -12.04
N SER A 89 20.46 3.83 -11.65
CA SER A 89 21.60 3.67 -10.74
C SER A 89 21.07 3.93 -9.34
N PHE A 90 21.41 3.09 -8.39
CA PHE A 90 21.06 3.29 -6.98
C PHE A 90 22.28 3.78 -6.19
N VAL A 91 22.04 4.61 -5.18
CA VAL A 91 23.02 4.97 -4.15
C VAL A 91 22.50 4.52 -2.79
N TRP A 92 23.39 4.40 -1.80
CA TRP A 92 22.95 4.13 -0.43
C TRP A 92 22.02 5.24 0.05
N PRO A 93 20.89 4.88 0.70
CA PRO A 93 19.88 5.86 1.15
C PRO A 93 20.28 6.58 2.44
N ILE A 94 21.54 6.95 2.54
CA ILE A 94 22.12 7.65 3.69
C ILE A 94 22.78 8.95 3.23
N ALA A 95 22.69 10.01 4.04
CA ALA A 95 23.32 11.27 3.72
C ALA A 95 24.86 11.12 3.61
N PRO A 96 25.51 11.84 2.68
CA PRO A 96 26.96 11.67 2.41
C PRO A 96 27.89 11.97 3.59
N ASP A 97 27.43 12.75 4.55
CA ASP A 97 28.17 13.09 5.78
C ASP A 97 28.01 12.03 6.89
N THR A 98 27.20 10.99 6.64
CA THR A 98 26.99 9.91 7.60
C THR A 98 28.20 8.98 7.62
N THR A 99 28.90 8.95 8.74
CA THR A 99 29.98 7.99 9.01
C THR A 99 29.46 6.88 9.93
N ASP A 100 30.10 5.70 9.90
CA ASP A 100 29.78 4.55 10.77
C ASP A 100 28.37 3.91 10.58
N ALA A 101 27.65 4.22 9.50
CA ALA A 101 26.46 3.49 9.14
C ALA A 101 26.82 2.10 8.59
N ARG A 102 26.01 1.11 8.93
CA ARG A 102 26.18 -0.26 8.44
C ARG A 102 24.83 -0.97 8.30
N VAL A 103 24.78 -1.99 7.47
CA VAL A 103 23.67 -2.94 7.44
C VAL A 103 23.72 -3.76 8.73
N VAL A 104 22.66 -3.74 9.51
CA VAL A 104 22.49 -4.49 10.77
C VAL A 104 21.57 -5.69 10.61
N ARG A 105 20.74 -5.71 9.58
CA ARG A 105 19.96 -6.86 9.12
C ARG A 105 19.89 -6.84 7.61
N GLY A 106 20.10 -8.01 6.98
CA GLY A 106 20.09 -8.17 5.54
C GLY A 106 18.72 -8.55 4.96
N PHE A 107 18.68 -8.68 3.66
CA PHE A 107 17.56 -9.27 2.94
C PHE A 107 17.53 -10.79 3.16
N PHE A 108 16.36 -11.34 3.51
CA PHE A 108 16.21 -12.77 3.76
C PHE A 108 16.09 -13.53 2.43
N ASP A 109 17.12 -14.34 2.11
CA ASP A 109 17.09 -15.26 0.98
C ASP A 109 17.45 -16.67 1.44
N ALA A 110 16.45 -17.53 1.57
CA ALA A 110 16.63 -18.92 1.96
C ALA A 110 17.45 -19.74 0.93
N ASN A 111 17.55 -19.26 -0.32
CA ASN A 111 18.25 -19.92 -1.40
C ASN A 111 19.63 -19.30 -1.69
N ALA A 112 20.06 -18.30 -0.89
CA ALA A 112 21.33 -17.65 -1.09
C ALA A 112 22.49 -18.67 -1.01
N LYS A 113 23.40 -18.57 -1.96
CA LYS A 113 24.59 -19.44 -1.99
C LYS A 113 25.45 -19.20 -0.75
N GLY A 114 25.62 -20.24 0.05
CA GLY A 114 26.38 -20.17 1.31
C GLY A 114 25.56 -19.71 2.51
N ALA A 115 24.24 -19.62 2.39
CA ALA A 115 23.37 -19.34 3.54
C ALA A 115 23.55 -20.40 4.63
N THR A 116 23.70 -19.94 5.86
CA THR A 116 23.76 -20.80 7.06
C THR A 116 22.53 -20.49 7.92
N LEU A 117 22.18 -21.40 8.82
CA LEU A 117 21.07 -21.13 9.78
C LEU A 117 21.31 -19.86 10.59
N GLN A 118 22.55 -19.53 10.88
CA GLN A 118 22.91 -18.34 11.65
C GLN A 118 22.67 -17.07 10.81
N THR A 119 23.06 -17.01 9.54
CA THR A 119 22.81 -15.88 8.65
C THR A 119 21.33 -15.70 8.39
N LEU A 120 20.61 -16.79 8.08
CA LEU A 120 19.17 -16.75 7.88
C LEU A 120 18.41 -16.27 9.12
N ALA A 121 18.83 -16.72 10.32
CA ALA A 121 18.22 -16.26 11.58
C ALA A 121 18.47 -14.77 11.84
N ALA A 122 19.61 -14.23 11.43
CA ALA A 122 19.94 -12.81 11.57
C ALA A 122 19.05 -11.91 10.68
N ASP A 123 18.58 -12.44 9.55
CA ASP A 123 17.75 -11.72 8.59
C ASP A 123 16.21 -11.92 8.85
N LEU A 124 15.86 -12.48 10.02
CA LEU A 124 14.46 -12.57 10.46
C LEU A 124 14.06 -11.34 11.26
N VAL A 125 12.88 -10.83 10.96
CA VAL A 125 12.16 -9.84 11.78
C VAL A 125 11.26 -10.59 12.75
N SER A 126 11.44 -10.34 14.05
CA SER A 126 10.58 -10.89 15.10
C SER A 126 9.65 -9.81 15.64
N TYR A 127 8.34 -10.02 15.50
CA TYR A 127 7.33 -9.13 16.03
C TYR A 127 6.07 -9.91 16.42
N ASP A 128 5.49 -9.61 17.58
CA ASP A 128 4.27 -10.22 18.09
C ASP A 128 4.27 -11.76 17.99
N GLN A 129 5.33 -12.41 18.51
CA GLN A 129 5.53 -13.87 18.51
C GLN A 129 5.58 -14.51 17.12
N SER A 130 5.74 -13.71 16.06
CA SER A 130 5.92 -14.20 14.71
C SER A 130 7.33 -13.87 14.19
N TYR A 131 7.78 -14.68 13.23
CA TYR A 131 9.04 -14.47 12.53
C TYR A 131 8.77 -14.37 11.04
N GLN A 132 9.31 -13.34 10.40
CA GLN A 132 9.20 -13.11 8.97
C GLN A 132 10.57 -12.82 8.40
N GLY A 133 10.86 -13.30 7.20
CA GLY A 133 12.08 -12.90 6.48
C GLY A 133 12.04 -11.40 6.16
N SER A 134 13.16 -10.71 6.34
CA SER A 134 13.28 -9.31 5.94
C SER A 134 13.19 -9.18 4.42
N THR A 135 12.34 -8.28 3.94
CA THR A 135 12.17 -7.97 2.51
C THR A 135 13.06 -6.81 2.05
N GLY A 136 13.89 -6.28 2.95
CA GLY A 136 14.81 -5.19 2.69
C GLY A 136 16.08 -5.30 3.53
N VAL A 137 16.73 -4.19 3.75
CA VAL A 137 17.90 -4.07 4.63
C VAL A 137 17.63 -3.04 5.71
N ASP A 138 18.08 -3.32 6.94
CA ASP A 138 18.10 -2.35 8.02
C ASP A 138 19.48 -1.73 8.13
N ILE A 139 19.54 -0.41 8.14
CA ILE A 139 20.75 0.38 8.25
C ILE A 139 20.71 1.15 9.57
N ALA A 140 21.75 1.02 10.37
CA ALA A 140 21.90 1.75 11.63
C ALA A 140 23.34 2.24 11.83
N MET A 141 23.48 3.27 12.65
CA MET A 141 24.80 3.72 13.10
C MET A 141 25.33 2.83 14.23
N ALA A 142 26.63 2.83 14.41
CA ALA A 142 27.22 2.15 15.55
C ALA A 142 26.65 2.67 16.87
N GLY A 143 26.14 1.74 17.72
CA GLY A 143 25.48 2.06 18.98
C GLY A 143 23.99 2.33 18.91
N ASN A 144 23.36 2.30 17.74
CA ASN A 144 21.90 2.29 17.48
C ASN A 144 21.07 3.41 18.13
N SER A 145 21.71 4.41 18.72
CA SER A 145 21.04 5.53 19.40
C SER A 145 21.02 6.82 18.59
N LYS A 146 21.86 6.92 17.57
CA LYS A 146 21.99 8.12 16.73
C LYS A 146 21.07 8.01 15.52
N THR A 147 20.54 9.15 15.10
CA THR A 147 19.85 9.32 13.83
C THR A 147 20.83 9.76 12.75
N PHE A 148 20.51 9.52 11.49
CA PHE A 148 21.27 9.99 10.32
C PHE A 148 20.29 10.47 9.25
N GLY A 149 20.79 11.33 8.36
CA GLY A 149 20.03 11.82 7.23
C GLY A 149 19.75 10.69 6.23
N VAL A 150 18.51 10.66 5.73
CA VAL A 150 18.04 9.69 4.74
C VAL A 150 17.79 10.40 3.43
N VAL A 151 18.36 9.86 2.34
CA VAL A 151 18.25 10.42 1.00
C VAL A 151 17.63 9.43 0.04
N ALA A 152 17.06 9.93 -1.07
CA ALA A 152 16.49 9.10 -2.13
C ALA A 152 17.60 8.27 -2.81
N ALA A 153 17.44 6.95 -2.83
CA ALA A 153 18.41 6.04 -3.45
C ALA A 153 18.41 6.16 -4.98
N SER A 154 17.29 6.53 -5.58
CA SER A 154 17.18 6.88 -6.99
C SER A 154 16.23 8.06 -7.23
N ALA A 155 16.16 8.56 -8.44
CA ALA A 155 15.19 9.58 -8.81
C ALA A 155 13.80 8.95 -9.04
N GLY A 156 12.74 9.64 -8.61
CA GLY A 156 11.38 9.13 -8.73
C GLY A 156 10.30 10.10 -8.29
N THR A 157 9.11 9.57 -8.11
CA THR A 157 7.95 10.30 -7.57
C THR A 157 7.54 9.69 -6.24
N VAL A 158 7.38 10.51 -5.21
CA VAL A 158 6.82 10.08 -3.93
C VAL A 158 5.36 9.71 -4.11
N THR A 159 5.03 8.44 -3.90
CA THR A 159 3.67 7.93 -4.09
C THR A 159 2.90 7.75 -2.79
N ASP A 160 3.60 7.71 -1.66
CA ASP A 160 2.96 7.58 -0.34
C ASP A 160 3.86 8.18 0.75
N VAL A 161 3.23 8.87 1.70
CA VAL A 161 3.86 9.37 2.93
C VAL A 161 2.89 9.11 4.08
N ARG A 162 3.23 8.21 4.97
CA ARG A 162 2.37 7.84 6.10
C ARG A 162 3.16 7.64 7.39
N ASN A 163 2.48 7.78 8.51
CA ASN A 163 3.05 7.51 9.84
C ASN A 163 2.24 6.44 10.57
N SER A 164 2.95 5.55 11.23
CA SER A 164 2.38 4.51 12.08
C SER A 164 3.24 4.30 13.31
N PRO A 165 2.67 4.15 14.51
CA PRO A 165 3.45 3.84 15.72
C PRO A 165 4.27 2.56 15.59
N VAL A 166 3.81 1.60 14.77
CA VAL A 166 4.47 0.30 14.58
C VAL A 166 5.65 0.41 13.62
N MET A 167 5.51 1.18 12.53
CA MET A 167 6.48 1.23 11.43
C MET A 167 7.28 2.54 11.37
N GLY A 168 6.93 3.56 12.17
CA GLY A 168 7.46 4.90 12.06
C GLY A 168 6.90 5.64 10.83
N TRP A 169 7.51 6.74 10.43
CA TRP A 169 7.24 7.35 9.15
C TRP A 169 7.74 6.47 8.01
N THR A 170 6.92 6.38 6.99
CA THR A 170 7.20 5.63 5.77
C THR A 170 7.06 6.57 4.57
N VAL A 171 8.05 6.55 3.69
CA VAL A 171 8.03 7.20 2.38
C VAL A 171 8.16 6.11 1.31
N VAL A 172 7.33 6.16 0.28
CA VAL A 172 7.40 5.27 -0.87
C VAL A 172 7.67 6.09 -2.12
N ILE A 173 8.67 5.69 -2.89
CA ILE A 173 9.07 6.35 -4.13
C ILE A 173 8.92 5.36 -5.27
N GLN A 174 8.22 5.76 -6.31
CA GLN A 174 8.18 5.04 -7.56
C GLN A 174 9.23 5.60 -8.52
N SER A 175 10.20 4.77 -8.84
CA SER A 175 11.32 5.08 -9.71
C SER A 175 11.08 4.56 -11.14
N ALA A 176 11.97 4.90 -12.06
CA ALA A 176 11.93 4.40 -13.42
C ALA A 176 12.06 2.86 -13.47
N ASN A 177 11.66 2.28 -14.61
CA ASN A 177 11.82 0.85 -14.90
C ASN A 177 11.08 -0.10 -13.94
N GLY A 178 9.99 0.34 -13.28
CA GLY A 178 9.16 -0.49 -12.41
C GLY A 178 9.79 -0.82 -11.06
N TYR A 179 10.71 0.02 -10.59
CA TYR A 179 11.18 -0.06 -9.21
C TYR A 179 10.28 0.76 -8.28
N THR A 180 10.04 0.21 -7.09
CA THR A 180 9.42 0.89 -5.95
C THR A 180 10.35 0.80 -4.77
N GLU A 181 10.66 1.93 -4.17
CA GLU A 181 11.55 2.07 -3.03
C GLU A 181 10.74 2.44 -1.80
N THR A 182 10.89 1.69 -0.72
CA THR A 182 10.22 1.95 0.55
C THR A 182 11.25 2.28 1.63
N TYR A 183 11.07 3.43 2.26
CA TYR A 183 11.89 3.94 3.36
C TYR A 183 11.01 3.95 4.61
N GLN A 184 11.30 3.09 5.59
CA GLN A 184 10.56 3.02 6.85
C GLN A 184 11.47 3.31 8.05
N SER A 185 10.86 3.42 9.22
CA SER A 185 11.55 3.82 10.46
C SER A 185 12.10 5.23 10.43
N LEU A 186 11.49 6.12 9.62
CA LEU A 186 11.89 7.52 9.64
C LEU A 186 11.32 8.21 10.89
N GLY A 187 12.13 9.06 11.51
CA GLY A 187 11.74 9.93 12.62
C GLY A 187 11.14 11.25 12.13
N THR A 188 11.66 11.77 11.02
CA THR A 188 11.17 12.97 10.34
C THR A 188 11.09 12.75 8.84
N VAL A 189 10.20 13.48 8.16
CA VAL A 189 10.02 13.42 6.71
C VAL A 189 9.96 14.84 6.16
N ASP A 190 10.76 15.13 5.13
CA ASP A 190 10.90 16.44 4.49
C ASP A 190 10.29 16.49 3.08
N VAL A 191 9.59 15.42 2.67
CA VAL A 191 8.92 15.30 1.39
C VAL A 191 7.44 15.02 1.56
N LYS A 192 6.68 15.19 0.49
CA LYS A 192 5.23 14.95 0.45
C LYS A 192 4.82 14.12 -0.75
N GLU A 193 3.68 13.46 -0.65
CA GLU A 193 3.07 12.72 -1.74
C GLU A 193 2.91 13.58 -3.01
N GLY A 194 3.19 13.01 -4.17
CA GLY A 194 3.22 13.67 -5.48
C GLY A 194 4.50 14.43 -5.79
N GLN A 195 5.43 14.57 -4.84
CA GLN A 195 6.69 15.27 -5.07
C GLN A 195 7.64 14.44 -5.94
N GLN A 196 8.25 15.11 -6.93
CA GLN A 196 9.38 14.56 -7.69
C GLN A 196 10.65 14.73 -6.86
N VAL A 197 11.44 13.68 -6.75
CA VAL A 197 12.73 13.69 -6.05
C VAL A 197 13.85 13.27 -7.01
N THR A 198 15.01 13.82 -6.80
CA THR A 198 16.25 13.42 -7.48
C THR A 198 17.04 12.47 -6.59
N GLN A 199 17.89 11.64 -7.20
CA GLN A 199 18.83 10.80 -6.46
C GLN A 199 19.68 11.63 -5.51
N GLY A 200 19.83 11.19 -4.26
CA GLY A 200 20.55 11.91 -3.21
C GLY A 200 19.81 13.06 -2.56
N GLN A 201 18.54 13.31 -2.96
CA GLN A 201 17.72 14.33 -2.32
C GLN A 201 17.29 13.89 -0.92
N ASP A 202 17.35 14.83 0.04
CA ASP A 202 16.89 14.61 1.42
C ASP A 202 15.42 14.17 1.46
N LEU A 203 15.15 13.11 2.23
CA LEU A 203 13.84 12.59 2.54
C LEU A 203 13.44 12.80 3.99
N GLY A 204 14.42 13.04 4.87
CA GLY A 204 14.24 13.20 6.31
C GLY A 204 15.37 12.53 7.11
N ALA A 205 15.06 12.03 8.31
CA ALA A 205 16.04 11.37 9.16
C ALA A 205 15.54 9.99 9.61
N SER A 206 16.48 9.07 9.82
CA SER A 206 16.21 7.77 10.43
C SER A 206 15.62 7.92 11.83
N GLY A 207 14.90 6.93 12.31
CA GLY A 207 14.23 6.99 13.60
C GLY A 207 13.96 5.62 14.17
N TYR A 208 12.98 5.56 15.04
CA TYR A 208 12.61 4.37 15.79
C TYR A 208 11.23 3.86 15.35
N ASN A 209 11.05 2.55 15.36
CA ASN A 209 9.75 1.92 15.22
C ASN A 209 9.54 0.80 16.28
N GLN A 210 8.30 0.42 16.54
CA GLN A 210 7.98 -0.63 17.51
C GLN A 210 8.25 -2.04 17.00
N ARG A 211 8.08 -2.26 15.69
CA ARG A 211 8.26 -3.58 15.06
C ARG A 211 9.68 -4.09 15.23
N GLU A 212 10.66 -3.20 15.16
CA GLU A 212 12.07 -3.50 15.19
C GLU A 212 12.79 -2.76 16.32
N ALA A 213 12.10 -2.64 17.45
CA ALA A 213 12.56 -1.90 18.63
C ALA A 213 13.99 -2.28 19.09
N SER A 214 14.40 -3.52 18.87
CA SER A 214 15.75 -4.02 19.22
C SER A 214 16.87 -3.37 18.40
N LEU A 215 16.54 -2.79 17.23
CA LEU A 215 17.52 -2.12 16.38
C LEU A 215 17.77 -0.65 16.78
N GLY A 216 16.93 -0.09 17.68
CA GLY A 216 17.01 1.33 18.03
C GLY A 216 16.65 2.24 16.85
N ASN A 217 17.39 3.37 16.72
CA ASN A 217 17.23 4.23 15.54
C ASN A 217 17.88 3.59 14.32
N HIS A 218 17.09 3.37 13.27
CA HIS A 218 17.52 2.74 12.03
C HIS A 218 16.69 3.24 10.85
N LEU A 219 17.07 2.84 9.65
CA LEU A 219 16.31 2.94 8.42
C LEU A 219 16.07 1.52 7.90
N PHE A 220 14.82 1.14 7.69
CA PHE A 220 14.49 -0.01 6.87
C PHE A 220 14.34 0.46 5.42
N PHE A 221 15.09 -0.16 4.51
CA PHE A 221 15.07 0.14 3.07
C PHE A 221 14.77 -1.11 2.26
N GLU A 222 13.67 -1.04 1.52
CA GLU A 222 13.21 -2.11 0.65
C GLU A 222 13.14 -1.62 -0.79
N VAL A 223 13.49 -2.49 -1.73
CA VAL A 223 13.33 -2.26 -3.16
C VAL A 223 12.51 -3.39 -3.75
N GLU A 224 11.44 -3.02 -4.43
CA GLU A 224 10.66 -3.95 -5.25
C GLU A 224 10.93 -3.71 -6.73
N LYS A 225 10.93 -4.78 -7.50
CA LYS A 225 10.94 -4.76 -8.97
C LYS A 225 9.63 -5.37 -9.48
N ASN A 226 8.78 -4.53 -10.09
CA ASN A 226 7.46 -4.94 -10.57
C ASN A 226 6.61 -5.63 -9.47
N GLY A 227 6.66 -5.10 -8.23
CA GLY A 227 5.91 -5.61 -7.09
C GLY A 227 6.50 -6.87 -6.43
N VAL A 228 7.74 -7.21 -6.73
CA VAL A 228 8.48 -8.31 -6.08
C VAL A 228 9.70 -7.74 -5.39
N ALA A 229 9.84 -8.01 -4.09
CA ALA A 229 10.99 -7.59 -3.32
C ALA A 229 12.28 -8.22 -3.87
N VAL A 230 13.32 -7.40 -4.00
CA VAL A 230 14.66 -7.79 -4.45
C VAL A 230 15.68 -7.35 -3.43
N ASP A 231 16.77 -8.11 -3.29
CA ASP A 231 17.86 -7.74 -2.38
C ASP A 231 18.44 -6.37 -2.76
N PRO A 232 18.26 -5.32 -1.92
CA PRO A 232 18.79 -3.99 -2.19
C PRO A 232 20.30 -3.99 -2.34
N SER A 233 21.02 -4.87 -1.61
CA SER A 233 22.48 -4.96 -1.66
C SER A 233 23.02 -5.35 -3.05
N SER A 234 22.18 -6.00 -3.87
CA SER A 234 22.53 -6.33 -5.25
C SER A 234 22.47 -5.14 -6.21
N LEU A 235 21.77 -4.07 -5.84
CA LEU A 235 21.54 -2.85 -6.62
C LEU A 235 22.43 -1.70 -6.17
N LEU A 236 22.82 -1.70 -4.91
CA LEU A 236 23.59 -0.64 -4.24
C LEU A 236 25.10 -0.79 -4.50
N PRO A 237 25.88 0.29 -4.41
CA PRO A 237 27.34 0.23 -4.42
C PRO A 237 27.86 -0.70 -3.30
N LYS A 238 29.00 -1.35 -3.52
CA LYS A 238 29.59 -2.28 -2.54
C LYS A 238 30.04 -1.63 -1.24
N SER A 239 30.27 -0.34 -1.24
CA SER A 239 30.63 0.44 -0.04
C SER A 239 29.59 1.52 0.24
N MET A 240 29.26 1.72 1.52
CA MET A 240 28.56 2.89 2.02
C MET A 240 29.60 4.01 2.19
N SER A 241 29.88 4.75 1.16
CA SER A 241 30.84 5.87 1.21
C SER A 241 30.22 7.10 0.63
#